data_7c295f208f932eae1daa7d561a7bb105
#
_entry.id   7c295f208f932eae1daa7d561a7bb105
#
_cell.length_a   1.000
_cell.length_b   1.000
_cell.length_c   1.000
_cell.angle_alpha   90.00
_cell.angle_beta   90.00
_cell.angle_gamma   90.00
#
_symmetry.space_group_name_H-M   'P 1'
#
loop_
_entity.id
_entity.type
_entity.pdbx_description
1 polymer ?
#
loop_
_entity_poly.entity_id
_entity_poly.type
_entity_poly.pdbx_seq_one_letter_code
_entity_poly.pdbx_strand_id
1 'polypeptide(L)'
;MFANISRRTFVAGAAALPFIRSARAATRTPGVLTFGLSSYPPSIQPWQNTGTAAGTVKLMIHRGLMSYDVAGKLRPELAESCAQDGATAWLFRLRQASFHNGEPVTSADVKWTLEQIAAEKSTAYFRAEMQGIDKIETPDDRTVRIVMRQPTVTLPQWLASFHLPIVWRKSEAAQPVGAGPFVLKAQERGVFIEVEAFAKYYKPGMPRLKGIRAIAYADENLRVAALQAGDVDLIEYVPWQSMESIGKDEALRLDATDGPFMYLLFNGTKPPFNDARVRRAVAHAVKREDIVKAAFFGRGSTLAHLPITDRSDFYNGELKDSWRYDPALARKLLAEAGRPEGFTCSFLSTAQYGMHKDSAEVVQQNLAAIGIKAELNLPDWATRVNLGNRGQYDIAMGGTAADNNDPDGLANLIDGSLSPSYVRSFGVWIAKLEEMLRAGRAEFDPARRKAIYREMEALALAEAPIVGLAWRSQGYAMRKDVSGFRNLPGALTFQSGITLEEAQVG
;
A
#
# COMPACT_ATOMS: atom_id res chain seq x y z
N MET A 1 25.09 -75.84 -28.84
CA MET A 1 24.77 -75.79 -30.32
C MET A 1 24.63 -74.35 -30.68
N PHE A 2 25.60 -73.79 -31.35
CA PHE A 2 25.69 -72.35 -31.71
C PHE A 2 24.92 -72.10 -32.99
N ALA A 3 24.14 -70.96 -33.00
CA ALA A 3 23.65 -70.46 -34.24
C ALA A 3 23.91 -68.95 -34.31
N ASN A 4 24.77 -68.58 -35.27
CA ASN A 4 25.09 -67.22 -35.72
C ASN A 4 23.84 -66.45 -36.24
N ILE A 5 23.71 -65.21 -35.85
CA ILE A 5 22.86 -64.28 -36.55
C ILE A 5 23.68 -63.05 -37.00
N SER A 6 23.58 -62.85 -38.30
CA SER A 6 24.28 -61.93 -39.14
C SER A 6 23.94 -60.44 -38.89
N ARG A 7 24.96 -59.59 -39.01
CA ARG A 7 24.89 -58.15 -39.13
C ARG A 7 24.33 -57.71 -40.51
N ARG A 8 23.57 -56.66 -40.48
CA ARG A 8 23.24 -55.69 -41.55
C ARG A 8 21.74 -55.54 -41.78
N THR A 9 21.19 -54.54 -41.14
CA THR A 9 20.11 -53.75 -41.73
C THR A 9 20.29 -52.30 -41.24
N PHE A 10 20.77 -51.44 -42.12
CA PHE A 10 20.81 -49.98 -42.02
C PHE A 10 19.38 -49.51 -42.22
N VAL A 11 18.72 -49.03 -41.14
CA VAL A 11 17.47 -48.28 -41.27
C VAL A 11 17.81 -46.81 -41.17
N ALA A 12 17.63 -46.09 -42.27
CA ALA A 12 17.71 -44.65 -42.35
C ALA A 12 16.61 -44.03 -41.48
N GLY A 13 17.00 -43.59 -40.29
CA GLY A 13 16.15 -42.77 -39.44
C GLY A 13 16.08 -41.35 -40.01
N ALA A 14 14.94 -40.97 -40.57
CA ALA A 14 14.65 -39.57 -40.90
C ALA A 14 14.73 -38.76 -39.59
N ALA A 15 15.66 -37.80 -39.54
CA ALA A 15 15.77 -36.81 -38.45
C ALA A 15 14.49 -35.93 -38.50
N ALA A 16 13.56 -36.24 -37.59
CA ALA A 16 12.48 -35.33 -37.24
C ALA A 16 13.10 -34.15 -36.51
N LEU A 17 13.44 -33.08 -37.20
CA LEU A 17 13.70 -31.78 -36.60
C LEU A 17 12.46 -31.37 -35.79
N PRO A 18 12.59 -31.12 -34.48
CA PRO A 18 11.50 -30.52 -33.77
C PRO A 18 11.24 -29.15 -34.41
N PHE A 19 10.06 -28.98 -34.96
CA PHE A 19 9.54 -27.65 -35.31
C PHE A 19 9.49 -26.89 -33.99
N ILE A 20 10.52 -26.10 -33.69
CA ILE A 20 10.43 -25.01 -32.73
C ILE A 20 9.40 -24.05 -33.35
N ARG A 21 8.14 -24.21 -32.99
CA ARG A 21 7.15 -23.15 -33.17
C ARG A 21 7.71 -21.95 -32.44
N SER A 22 8.27 -21.00 -33.20
CA SER A 22 8.50 -19.66 -32.70
C SER A 22 7.23 -19.25 -31.96
N ALA A 23 7.34 -19.07 -30.64
CA ALA A 23 6.26 -18.48 -29.89
C ALA A 23 5.99 -17.12 -30.57
N ARG A 24 4.92 -17.08 -31.36
CA ARG A 24 4.45 -15.81 -31.92
C ARG A 24 4.15 -14.93 -30.74
N ALA A 25 4.87 -13.82 -30.59
CA ALA A 25 4.50 -12.75 -29.67
C ALA A 25 2.99 -12.56 -29.80
N ALA A 26 2.28 -12.61 -28.68
CA ALA A 26 0.83 -12.47 -28.68
C ALA A 26 0.51 -11.19 -29.47
N THR A 27 -0.29 -11.32 -30.53
CA THR A 27 -0.66 -10.18 -31.38
C THR A 27 -1.36 -9.16 -30.49
N ARG A 28 -0.70 -8.03 -30.21
CA ARG A 28 -1.25 -6.94 -29.41
C ARG A 28 -2.56 -6.47 -30.03
N THR A 29 -3.57 -6.33 -29.21
CA THR A 29 -4.82 -5.69 -29.62
C THR A 29 -4.63 -4.17 -29.53
N PRO A 30 -4.73 -3.43 -30.66
CA PRO A 30 -4.49 -1.99 -30.66
C PRO A 30 -5.39 -1.24 -29.66
N GLY A 31 -4.76 -0.45 -28.79
CA GLY A 31 -5.43 0.32 -27.75
C GLY A 31 -5.81 -0.48 -26.49
N VAL A 32 -5.41 -1.75 -26.37
CA VAL A 32 -5.56 -2.55 -25.15
C VAL A 32 -4.21 -2.69 -24.47
N LEU A 33 -4.13 -2.28 -23.20
CA LEU A 33 -2.95 -2.45 -22.35
C LEU A 33 -2.95 -3.83 -21.71
N THR A 34 -1.84 -4.56 -21.79
CA THR A 34 -1.64 -5.79 -21.02
C THR A 34 -0.85 -5.48 -19.76
N PHE A 35 -1.45 -5.75 -18.58
CA PHE A 35 -0.88 -5.38 -17.29
C PHE A 35 -0.53 -6.63 -16.45
N GLY A 36 0.75 -6.82 -16.15
CA GLY A 36 1.23 -7.90 -15.26
C GLY A 36 1.06 -7.51 -13.79
N LEU A 37 0.04 -8.06 -13.13
CA LEU A 37 -0.22 -7.91 -11.69
C LEU A 37 0.69 -8.84 -10.86
N SER A 38 1.02 -8.41 -9.64
CA SER A 38 1.83 -9.18 -8.69
C SER A 38 1.11 -10.40 -8.10
N SER A 39 -0.22 -10.43 -8.17
CA SER A 39 -1.06 -11.56 -7.77
C SER A 39 -2.43 -11.47 -8.43
N TYR A 40 -3.16 -12.57 -8.46
CA TYR A 40 -4.58 -12.51 -8.76
C TYR A 40 -5.35 -11.96 -7.54
N PRO A 41 -6.20 -10.92 -7.68
CA PRO A 41 -7.01 -10.42 -6.58
C PRO A 41 -7.89 -11.50 -5.94
N PRO A 42 -7.77 -11.80 -4.65
CA PRO A 42 -8.63 -12.79 -4.00
C PRO A 42 -10.09 -12.34 -3.97
N SER A 43 -10.30 -11.03 -3.96
CA SER A 43 -11.61 -10.37 -4.04
C SER A 43 -11.44 -8.98 -4.63
N ILE A 44 -12.38 -8.56 -5.47
CA ILE A 44 -12.52 -7.18 -5.99
C ILE A 44 -13.70 -6.45 -5.35
N GLN A 45 -14.20 -6.96 -4.21
CA GLN A 45 -15.22 -6.26 -3.42
C GLN A 45 -14.74 -4.85 -3.04
N PRO A 46 -15.53 -3.80 -3.31
CA PRO A 46 -15.04 -2.43 -3.34
C PRO A 46 -14.46 -1.94 -2.00
N TRP A 47 -15.05 -2.34 -0.87
CA TRP A 47 -14.71 -1.78 0.44
C TRP A 47 -13.74 -2.62 1.27
N GLN A 48 -13.35 -3.80 0.79
CA GLN A 48 -12.40 -4.68 1.48
C GLN A 48 -10.95 -4.35 1.12
N ASN A 49 -10.03 -4.45 2.07
CA ASN A 49 -8.61 -4.44 1.77
C ASN A 49 -8.13 -5.86 1.47
N THR A 50 -7.78 -6.11 0.22
CA THR A 50 -7.34 -7.42 -0.29
C THR A 50 -6.02 -7.32 -1.06
N GLY A 51 -5.24 -6.26 -0.82
CA GLY A 51 -3.90 -6.06 -1.36
C GLY A 51 -3.84 -5.16 -2.60
N THR A 52 -2.61 -4.87 -3.05
CA THR A 52 -2.31 -3.87 -4.09
C THR A 52 -2.91 -4.24 -5.45
N ALA A 53 -2.75 -5.48 -5.90
CA ALA A 53 -3.32 -5.93 -7.17
C ALA A 53 -4.85 -5.76 -7.23
N ALA A 54 -5.53 -6.05 -6.11
CA ALA A 54 -6.98 -5.80 -5.98
C ALA A 54 -7.29 -4.31 -6.02
N GLY A 55 -6.49 -3.47 -5.35
CA GLY A 55 -6.60 -2.01 -5.39
C GLY A 55 -6.50 -1.46 -6.80
N THR A 56 -5.52 -1.93 -7.57
CA THR A 56 -5.33 -1.57 -8.98
C THR A 56 -6.58 -1.89 -9.82
N VAL A 57 -7.14 -3.10 -9.69
CA VAL A 57 -8.36 -3.50 -10.43
C VAL A 57 -9.57 -2.69 -9.97
N LYS A 58 -9.73 -2.43 -8.66
CA LYS A 58 -10.82 -1.59 -8.15
C LYS A 58 -10.78 -0.18 -8.72
N LEU A 59 -9.59 0.40 -8.85
CA LEU A 59 -9.40 1.72 -9.45
C LEU A 59 -9.70 1.75 -10.96
N MET A 60 -9.70 0.62 -11.67
CA MET A 60 -10.22 0.55 -13.04
C MET A 60 -11.75 0.66 -13.07
N ILE A 61 -12.45 0.03 -12.11
CA ILE A 61 -13.90 -0.20 -12.14
C ILE A 61 -14.67 0.85 -11.33
N HIS A 62 -14.08 1.39 -10.28
CA HIS A 62 -14.76 2.23 -9.29
C HIS A 62 -14.12 3.61 -9.14
N ARG A 63 -14.90 4.58 -8.62
CA ARG A 63 -14.44 5.92 -8.20
C ARG A 63 -15.06 6.31 -6.87
N GLY A 64 -14.28 7.05 -6.05
CA GLY A 64 -14.73 7.70 -4.83
C GLY A 64 -15.26 9.11 -5.06
N LEU A 65 -15.68 9.80 -4.02
CA LEU A 65 -16.05 11.22 -4.08
C LEU A 65 -14.85 12.12 -4.38
N MET A 66 -13.71 11.79 -3.79
CA MET A 66 -12.44 12.49 -3.92
C MET A 66 -11.40 11.56 -4.55
N SER A 67 -10.25 12.10 -4.91
CA SER A 67 -9.13 11.40 -5.55
C SER A 67 -7.83 12.19 -5.33
N TYR A 68 -6.73 11.72 -5.91
CA TYR A 68 -5.46 12.42 -5.93
C TYR A 68 -5.01 12.72 -7.36
N ASP A 69 -4.32 13.85 -7.55
CA ASP A 69 -3.61 14.15 -8.80
C ASP A 69 -2.24 13.45 -8.85
N VAL A 70 -1.53 13.61 -9.95
CA VAL A 70 -0.20 12.99 -10.15
C VAL A 70 0.88 13.52 -9.20
N ALA A 71 0.66 14.66 -8.58
CA ALA A 71 1.53 15.22 -7.54
C ALA A 71 1.15 14.74 -6.13
N GLY A 72 0.10 13.92 -6.00
CA GLY A 72 -0.42 13.42 -4.72
C GLY A 72 -1.28 14.43 -3.96
N LYS A 73 -1.74 15.49 -4.62
CA LYS A 73 -2.66 16.46 -4.02
C LYS A 73 -4.10 15.98 -4.13
N LEU A 74 -4.84 16.17 -3.05
CA LEU A 74 -6.26 15.85 -2.98
C LEU A 74 -7.05 16.68 -3.99
N ARG A 75 -7.93 16.04 -4.75
CA ARG A 75 -8.83 16.68 -5.72
C ARG A 75 -10.23 16.08 -5.70
N PRO A 76 -11.26 16.84 -6.13
CA PRO A 76 -12.59 16.28 -6.40
C PRO A 76 -12.56 15.22 -7.50
N GLU A 77 -13.43 14.17 -7.35
CA GLU A 77 -13.57 13.09 -8.32
C GLU A 77 -15.03 12.89 -8.76
N LEU A 78 -15.85 12.03 -8.14
CA LEU A 78 -17.31 12.04 -8.39
C LEU A 78 -17.98 13.30 -7.80
N ALA A 79 -17.41 13.90 -6.77
CA ALA A 79 -17.72 15.28 -6.45
C ALA A 79 -17.08 16.25 -7.48
N GLU A 80 -17.75 17.33 -7.83
CA GLU A 80 -17.17 18.46 -8.57
C GLU A 80 -16.59 19.52 -7.63
N SER A 81 -17.08 19.55 -6.37
CA SER A 81 -16.55 20.39 -5.31
C SER A 81 -16.68 19.73 -3.94
N CYS A 82 -15.81 20.15 -3.02
CA CYS A 82 -15.81 19.75 -1.62
C CYS A 82 -15.49 21.00 -0.80
N ALA A 83 -16.33 21.32 0.18
CA ALA A 83 -16.16 22.48 1.06
C ALA A 83 -16.52 22.12 2.50
N GLN A 84 -15.79 22.71 3.44
CA GLN A 84 -16.16 22.67 4.85
C GLN A 84 -17.45 23.47 5.07
N ASP A 85 -18.36 22.94 5.88
CA ASP A 85 -19.63 23.55 6.24
C ASP A 85 -19.83 23.55 7.76
N GLY A 86 -19.31 24.58 8.41
CA GLY A 86 -19.23 24.65 9.86
C GLY A 86 -18.13 23.80 10.48
N ALA A 87 -18.23 23.51 11.77
CA ALA A 87 -17.16 22.84 12.53
C ALA A 87 -17.06 21.33 12.26
N THR A 88 -18.18 20.67 11.93
CA THR A 88 -18.25 19.20 11.87
C THR A 88 -18.76 18.67 10.55
N ALA A 89 -19.12 19.52 9.60
CA ALA A 89 -19.72 19.07 8.35
C ALA A 89 -18.89 19.40 7.12
N TRP A 90 -19.08 18.58 6.11
CA TRP A 90 -18.53 18.74 4.77
C TRP A 90 -19.63 18.68 3.74
N LEU A 91 -19.62 19.60 2.78
CA LEU A 91 -20.57 19.70 1.67
C LEU A 91 -19.88 19.24 0.39
N PHE A 92 -20.47 18.24 -0.28
CA PHE A 92 -20.02 17.73 -1.56
C PHE A 92 -21.07 17.99 -2.61
N ARG A 93 -20.67 18.55 -3.74
CA ARG A 93 -21.52 18.68 -4.93
C ARG A 93 -21.12 17.61 -5.93
N LEU A 94 -22.05 16.73 -6.33
CA LEU A 94 -21.78 15.69 -7.31
C LEU A 94 -21.77 16.24 -8.73
N ARG A 95 -20.83 15.77 -9.53
CA ARG A 95 -20.85 16.00 -10.99
C ARG A 95 -21.91 15.14 -11.67
N GLN A 96 -22.24 15.46 -12.91
CA GLN A 96 -23.02 14.56 -13.74
C GLN A 96 -22.16 13.37 -14.13
N ALA A 97 -22.50 12.20 -13.63
CA ALA A 97 -21.83 10.94 -13.88
C ALA A 97 -22.86 9.80 -13.92
N SER A 98 -22.52 8.73 -14.60
CA SER A 98 -23.33 7.50 -14.65
C SER A 98 -22.56 6.30 -14.13
N PHE A 99 -23.24 5.38 -13.53
CA PHE A 99 -22.72 4.03 -13.28
C PHE A 99 -22.64 3.22 -14.59
N HIS A 100 -21.92 2.10 -14.57
CA HIS A 100 -21.73 1.23 -15.73
C HIS A 100 -23.02 0.70 -16.34
N ASN A 101 -24.09 0.58 -15.56
CA ASN A 101 -25.43 0.21 -16.03
C ASN A 101 -26.22 1.37 -16.65
N GLY A 102 -25.62 2.57 -16.72
CA GLY A 102 -26.23 3.78 -17.30
C GLY A 102 -27.08 4.60 -16.34
N GLU A 103 -27.32 4.13 -15.11
CA GLU A 103 -28.02 4.89 -14.07
C GLU A 103 -27.20 6.08 -13.58
N PRO A 104 -27.81 7.22 -13.25
CA PRO A 104 -27.08 8.37 -12.74
C PRO A 104 -26.51 8.11 -11.34
N VAL A 105 -25.32 8.69 -11.08
CA VAL A 105 -24.76 8.75 -9.73
C VAL A 105 -25.48 9.85 -8.95
N THR A 106 -26.10 9.48 -7.82
CA THR A 106 -26.91 10.41 -7.02
C THR A 106 -26.42 10.47 -5.57
N SER A 107 -26.85 11.51 -4.87
CA SER A 107 -26.62 11.69 -3.43
C SER A 107 -27.17 10.51 -2.60
N ALA A 108 -28.24 9.89 -3.05
CA ALA A 108 -28.81 8.69 -2.41
C ALA A 108 -27.87 7.47 -2.50
N ASP A 109 -27.09 7.34 -3.59
CA ASP A 109 -26.10 6.27 -3.73
C ASP A 109 -24.91 6.50 -2.79
N VAL A 110 -24.48 7.76 -2.65
CA VAL A 110 -23.43 8.14 -1.69
C VAL A 110 -23.87 7.83 -0.26
N LYS A 111 -25.05 8.30 0.14
CA LYS A 111 -25.61 8.05 1.47
C LYS A 111 -25.67 6.55 1.76
N TRP A 112 -26.28 5.78 0.87
CA TRP A 112 -26.41 4.35 1.02
C TRP A 112 -25.04 3.66 1.15
N THR A 113 -24.08 4.02 0.29
CA THR A 113 -22.72 3.46 0.31
C THR A 113 -22.05 3.66 1.66
N LEU A 114 -22.04 4.88 2.18
CA LEU A 114 -21.39 5.19 3.46
C LEU A 114 -22.10 4.52 4.64
N GLU A 115 -23.43 4.43 4.61
CA GLU A 115 -24.21 3.71 5.62
C GLU A 115 -23.91 2.20 5.62
N GLN A 116 -23.73 1.57 4.43
CA GLN A 116 -23.33 0.16 4.35
C GLN A 116 -21.93 -0.07 4.91
N ILE A 117 -21.00 0.84 4.65
CA ILE A 117 -19.64 0.77 5.18
C ILE A 117 -19.64 0.92 6.70
N ALA A 118 -20.44 1.84 7.25
CA ALA A 118 -20.56 2.09 8.68
C ALA A 118 -21.34 1.01 9.44
N ALA A 119 -22.07 0.14 8.75
CA ALA A 119 -22.97 -0.86 9.37
C ALA A 119 -22.24 -1.75 10.39
N GLU A 120 -22.95 -2.17 11.45
CA GLU A 120 -22.36 -2.93 12.56
C GLU A 120 -21.67 -4.24 12.11
N LYS A 121 -22.24 -4.92 11.13
CA LYS A 121 -21.70 -6.19 10.58
C LYS A 121 -20.77 -6.01 9.39
N SER A 122 -20.44 -4.76 9.02
CA SER A 122 -19.58 -4.48 7.88
C SER A 122 -18.13 -4.92 8.16
N THR A 123 -17.51 -5.52 7.15
CA THR A 123 -16.07 -5.86 7.14
C THR A 123 -15.25 -4.85 6.31
N ALA A 124 -15.83 -3.69 6.00
CA ALA A 124 -15.19 -2.65 5.24
C ALA A 124 -13.97 -2.10 5.96
N TYR A 125 -12.93 -1.75 5.19
CA TYR A 125 -11.66 -1.26 5.72
C TYR A 125 -11.82 0.03 6.54
N PHE A 126 -12.62 0.98 6.04
CA PHE A 126 -12.90 2.27 6.70
C PHE A 126 -14.18 2.27 7.57
N ARG A 127 -14.58 1.10 8.08
CA ARG A 127 -15.79 0.99 8.90
C ARG A 127 -15.75 1.91 10.13
N ALA A 128 -14.64 1.91 10.85
CA ALA A 128 -14.50 2.67 12.10
C ALA A 128 -14.61 4.19 11.85
N GLU A 129 -13.96 4.68 10.80
CA GLU A 129 -13.99 6.08 10.41
C GLU A 129 -15.40 6.50 9.98
N MET A 130 -16.08 5.66 9.19
CA MET A 130 -17.46 5.95 8.75
C MET A 130 -18.48 5.85 9.88
N GLN A 131 -18.22 5.09 10.93
CA GLN A 131 -19.02 5.13 12.17
C GLN A 131 -18.90 6.45 12.92
N GLY A 132 -17.88 7.26 12.64
CA GLY A 132 -17.77 8.65 13.11
C GLY A 132 -18.77 9.63 12.47
N ILE A 133 -19.50 9.23 11.44
CA ILE A 133 -20.56 10.03 10.83
C ILE A 133 -21.76 10.08 11.78
N ASP A 134 -22.27 11.29 12.03
CA ASP A 134 -23.51 11.51 12.79
C ASP A 134 -24.73 11.39 11.87
N LYS A 135 -24.72 12.11 10.75
CA LYS A 135 -25.77 12.04 9.73
C LYS A 135 -25.27 12.38 8.33
N ILE A 136 -25.99 11.90 7.33
CA ILE A 136 -25.80 12.24 5.92
C ILE A 136 -27.10 12.84 5.38
N GLU A 137 -27.04 14.09 4.97
CA GLU A 137 -28.14 14.83 4.39
C GLU A 137 -28.00 14.88 2.86
N THR A 138 -29.11 14.67 2.17
CA THR A 138 -29.18 14.68 0.70
C THR A 138 -30.32 15.59 0.26
N PRO A 139 -30.11 16.93 0.31
CA PRO A 139 -31.20 17.90 0.03
C PRO A 139 -31.68 17.85 -1.42
N ASP A 140 -30.83 17.40 -2.33
CA ASP A 140 -31.16 17.14 -3.73
C ASP A 140 -30.32 15.98 -4.27
N ASP A 141 -30.56 15.54 -5.51
CA ASP A 141 -29.86 14.40 -6.13
C ASP A 141 -28.34 14.58 -6.31
N ARG A 142 -27.82 15.80 -6.16
CA ARG A 142 -26.42 16.15 -6.41
C ARG A 142 -25.70 16.75 -5.22
N THR A 143 -26.37 16.96 -4.11
CA THR A 143 -25.80 17.55 -2.92
C THR A 143 -25.75 16.55 -1.78
N VAL A 144 -24.57 16.33 -1.21
CA VAL A 144 -24.36 15.48 -0.05
C VAL A 144 -23.70 16.30 1.04
N ARG A 145 -24.34 16.39 2.20
CA ARG A 145 -23.79 17.00 3.39
C ARG A 145 -23.52 15.92 4.42
N ILE A 146 -22.23 15.71 4.75
CA ILE A 146 -21.80 14.71 5.73
C ILE A 146 -21.47 15.43 7.02
N VAL A 147 -22.18 15.12 8.09
CA VAL A 147 -21.95 15.66 9.44
C VAL A 147 -21.23 14.60 10.26
N MET A 148 -20.07 14.95 10.76
CA MET A 148 -19.28 14.12 11.66
C MET A 148 -19.64 14.37 13.12
N ARG A 149 -19.54 13.37 13.98
CA ARG A 149 -19.75 13.53 15.45
C ARG A 149 -18.71 14.44 16.10
N GLN A 150 -17.53 14.50 15.51
CA GLN A 150 -16.42 15.37 15.92
C GLN A 150 -15.84 16.10 14.70
N PRO A 151 -15.22 17.26 14.86
CA PRO A 151 -14.51 17.91 13.78
C PRO A 151 -13.50 16.94 13.13
N THR A 152 -13.55 16.79 11.80
CA THR A 152 -12.73 15.80 11.07
C THR A 152 -12.25 16.40 9.76
N VAL A 153 -11.06 17.02 9.79
CA VAL A 153 -10.44 17.66 8.62
C VAL A 153 -10.02 16.63 7.56
N THR A 154 -9.81 15.38 7.97
CA THR A 154 -9.32 14.29 7.11
C THR A 154 -10.42 13.52 6.38
N LEU A 155 -11.70 13.86 6.55
CA LEU A 155 -12.79 13.19 5.84
C LEU A 155 -12.61 13.19 4.31
N PRO A 156 -12.22 14.30 3.64
CA PRO A 156 -11.99 14.28 2.21
C PRO A 156 -10.84 13.34 1.78
N GLN A 157 -9.78 13.20 2.59
CA GLN A 157 -8.68 12.25 2.35
C GLN A 157 -9.16 10.80 2.44
N TRP A 158 -10.02 10.47 3.42
CA TRP A 158 -10.61 9.13 3.51
C TRP A 158 -11.47 8.83 2.28
N LEU A 159 -12.29 9.79 1.83
CA LEU A 159 -13.17 9.67 0.66
C LEU A 159 -12.40 9.64 -0.68
N ALA A 160 -11.08 9.86 -0.67
CA ALA A 160 -10.19 9.67 -1.81
C ALA A 160 -9.56 8.27 -1.87
N SER A 161 -9.72 7.46 -0.82
CA SER A 161 -9.20 6.09 -0.78
C SER A 161 -9.96 5.18 -1.76
N PHE A 162 -9.22 4.30 -2.45
CA PHE A 162 -9.80 3.25 -3.29
C PHE A 162 -10.60 2.20 -2.49
N HIS A 163 -10.62 2.30 -1.16
CA HIS A 163 -11.46 1.49 -0.27
C HIS A 163 -12.82 2.14 0.03
N LEU A 164 -13.06 3.37 -0.44
CA LEU A 164 -14.32 4.11 -0.27
C LEU A 164 -14.95 4.53 -1.61
N PRO A 165 -15.02 3.63 -2.62
CA PRO A 165 -15.72 3.98 -3.85
C PRO A 165 -17.22 4.00 -3.65
N ILE A 166 -17.90 4.83 -4.44
CA ILE A 166 -19.35 4.89 -4.52
C ILE A 166 -19.84 3.81 -5.50
N VAL A 167 -20.83 3.04 -5.08
CA VAL A 167 -21.46 2.01 -5.90
C VAL A 167 -22.95 2.27 -6.04
N TRP A 168 -23.55 1.75 -7.10
CA TRP A 168 -24.99 1.82 -7.29
C TRP A 168 -25.74 1.07 -6.19
N ARG A 169 -26.63 1.76 -5.46
CA ARG A 169 -27.31 1.23 -4.27
C ARG A 169 -28.21 0.03 -4.50
N LYS A 170 -28.59 -0.24 -5.76
CA LYS A 170 -29.39 -1.40 -6.14
C LYS A 170 -28.55 -2.52 -6.74
N SER A 171 -27.20 -2.44 -6.65
CA SER A 171 -26.32 -3.50 -7.08
C SER A 171 -26.54 -4.78 -6.27
N GLU A 172 -26.36 -5.92 -6.92
CA GLU A 172 -26.19 -7.17 -6.19
C GLU A 172 -24.88 -7.14 -5.40
N ALA A 173 -24.90 -7.63 -4.17
CA ALA A 173 -23.71 -7.62 -3.30
C ALA A 173 -22.50 -8.35 -3.93
N ALA A 174 -22.76 -9.37 -4.75
CA ALA A 174 -21.70 -10.12 -5.44
C ALA A 174 -21.11 -9.37 -6.65
N GLN A 175 -21.85 -8.42 -7.24
CA GLN A 175 -21.45 -7.67 -8.44
C GLN A 175 -21.76 -6.16 -8.28
N PRO A 176 -21.00 -5.45 -7.44
CA PRO A 176 -21.22 -4.03 -7.23
C PRO A 176 -20.95 -3.24 -8.53
N VAL A 177 -21.92 -2.43 -8.95
CA VAL A 177 -21.81 -1.61 -10.15
C VAL A 177 -21.08 -0.32 -9.84
N GLY A 178 -19.95 -0.10 -10.52
CA GLY A 178 -19.08 1.06 -10.35
C GLY A 178 -19.36 2.19 -11.32
N ALA A 179 -18.63 3.30 -11.14
CA ALA A 179 -18.64 4.48 -12.01
C ALA A 179 -17.22 4.84 -12.49
N GLY A 180 -16.31 3.85 -12.55
CA GLY A 180 -14.93 4.02 -13.01
C GLY A 180 -14.80 4.10 -14.54
N PRO A 181 -13.56 4.33 -15.05
CA PRO A 181 -13.30 4.48 -16.48
C PRO A 181 -13.47 3.18 -17.29
N PHE A 182 -13.45 2.03 -16.62
CA PHE A 182 -13.55 0.74 -17.31
C PHE A 182 -14.64 -0.12 -16.68
N VAL A 183 -15.28 -0.93 -17.53
CA VAL A 183 -16.30 -1.92 -17.14
C VAL A 183 -15.67 -3.31 -17.14
N LEU A 184 -15.98 -4.12 -16.13
CA LEU A 184 -15.55 -5.52 -16.10
C LEU A 184 -16.18 -6.27 -17.26
N LYS A 185 -15.36 -6.86 -18.15
CA LYS A 185 -15.79 -7.59 -19.34
C LYS A 185 -15.72 -9.09 -19.16
N ALA A 186 -14.60 -9.59 -18.64
CA ALA A 186 -14.35 -11.00 -18.42
C ALA A 186 -13.33 -11.22 -17.31
N GLN A 187 -13.38 -12.39 -16.68
CA GLN A 187 -12.33 -12.83 -15.75
C GLN A 187 -12.24 -14.35 -15.76
N GLU A 188 -11.00 -14.82 -15.58
CA GLU A 188 -10.70 -16.20 -15.28
C GLU A 188 -9.90 -16.26 -13.99
N ARG A 189 -10.49 -16.89 -12.98
CA ARG A 189 -9.92 -16.89 -11.63
C ARG A 189 -8.49 -17.46 -11.62
N GLY A 190 -7.56 -16.71 -11.06
CA GLY A 190 -6.14 -17.06 -10.98
C GLY A 190 -5.35 -16.75 -12.25
N VAL A 191 -5.98 -16.34 -13.36
CA VAL A 191 -5.33 -16.12 -14.66
C VAL A 191 -5.39 -14.66 -15.08
N PHE A 192 -6.58 -14.11 -15.36
CA PHE A 192 -6.72 -12.74 -15.85
C PHE A 192 -8.03 -12.07 -15.45
N ILE A 193 -8.02 -10.75 -15.49
CA ILE A 193 -9.19 -9.87 -15.45
C ILE A 193 -9.12 -8.94 -16.67
N GLU A 194 -10.20 -8.85 -17.42
CA GLU A 194 -10.31 -8.00 -18.60
C GLU A 194 -11.39 -6.95 -18.39
N VAL A 195 -11.03 -5.70 -18.66
CA VAL A 195 -11.95 -4.56 -18.57
C VAL A 195 -11.95 -3.81 -19.91
N GLU A 196 -13.09 -3.22 -20.27
CA GLU A 196 -13.25 -2.40 -21.47
C GLU A 196 -13.62 -0.97 -21.12
N ALA A 197 -13.29 -0.02 -21.99
CA ALA A 197 -13.54 1.40 -21.79
C ALA A 197 -15.03 1.69 -21.60
N PHE A 198 -15.38 2.47 -20.58
CA PHE A 198 -16.74 2.92 -20.36
C PHE A 198 -17.05 4.14 -21.22
N ALA A 199 -17.85 3.93 -22.28
CA ALA A 199 -18.13 4.97 -23.28
C ALA A 199 -18.83 6.23 -22.71
N LYS A 200 -19.55 6.09 -21.56
CA LYS A 200 -20.23 7.20 -20.88
C LYS A 200 -19.45 7.73 -19.67
N TYR A 201 -18.14 7.51 -19.63
CA TYR A 201 -17.31 8.02 -18.54
C TYR A 201 -17.35 9.55 -18.51
N TYR A 202 -17.50 10.10 -17.32
CA TYR A 202 -17.77 11.54 -17.14
C TYR A 202 -16.58 12.49 -17.44
N LYS A 203 -15.35 11.97 -17.60
CA LYS A 203 -14.19 12.78 -17.98
C LYS A 203 -14.05 12.78 -19.50
N PRO A 204 -14.15 13.95 -20.17
CA PRO A 204 -14.06 14.02 -21.64
C PRO A 204 -12.73 13.45 -22.15
N GLY A 205 -12.79 12.60 -23.17
CA GLY A 205 -11.62 11.97 -23.80
C GLY A 205 -10.94 10.88 -22.98
N MET A 206 -11.56 10.44 -21.87
CA MET A 206 -11.09 9.36 -21.03
C MET A 206 -12.12 8.20 -20.99
N PRO A 207 -11.64 6.97 -20.71
CA PRO A 207 -10.25 6.56 -20.72
C PRO A 207 -9.68 6.59 -22.14
N ARG A 208 -8.36 6.70 -22.29
CA ARG A 208 -7.70 6.73 -23.61
C ARG A 208 -7.47 5.33 -24.17
N LEU A 209 -7.38 4.33 -23.30
CA LEU A 209 -7.32 2.91 -23.70
C LEU A 209 -8.70 2.40 -24.09
N LYS A 210 -8.76 1.45 -25.02
CA LYS A 210 -9.98 0.68 -25.32
C LYS A 210 -10.29 -0.37 -24.25
N GLY A 211 -9.28 -0.81 -23.51
CA GLY A 211 -9.40 -1.79 -22.45
C GLY A 211 -8.07 -2.12 -21.80
N ILE A 212 -8.14 -2.94 -20.76
CA ILE A 212 -6.96 -3.45 -20.05
C ILE A 212 -7.17 -4.95 -19.84
N ARG A 213 -6.14 -5.74 -20.13
CA ARG A 213 -6.05 -7.13 -19.77
C ARG A 213 -5.03 -7.31 -18.66
N ALA A 214 -5.49 -7.48 -17.43
CA ALA A 214 -4.66 -7.68 -16.26
C ALA A 214 -4.39 -9.17 -16.05
N ILE A 215 -3.13 -9.60 -16.09
CA ILE A 215 -2.68 -11.00 -15.98
C ILE A 215 -1.90 -11.14 -14.68
N ALA A 216 -2.19 -12.20 -13.90
CA ALA A 216 -1.51 -12.45 -12.64
C ALA A 216 -0.18 -13.19 -12.86
N TYR A 217 0.91 -12.60 -12.39
CA TYR A 217 2.25 -13.18 -12.32
C TYR A 217 2.74 -13.15 -10.88
N ALA A 218 2.46 -14.21 -10.13
CA ALA A 218 2.86 -14.30 -8.72
C ALA A 218 4.38 -14.39 -8.55
N ASP A 219 5.07 -15.06 -9.48
CA ASP A 219 6.53 -15.07 -9.52
C ASP A 219 7.05 -13.75 -10.11
N GLU A 220 7.90 -13.06 -9.36
CA GLU A 220 8.43 -11.75 -9.73
C GLU A 220 9.40 -11.80 -10.93
N ASN A 221 10.17 -12.90 -11.07
CA ASN A 221 11.10 -13.04 -12.18
C ASN A 221 10.34 -13.33 -13.49
N LEU A 222 9.29 -14.17 -13.44
CA LEU A 222 8.40 -14.39 -14.58
C LEU A 222 7.69 -13.11 -14.99
N ARG A 223 7.29 -12.27 -14.05
CA ARG A 223 6.65 -10.98 -14.32
C ARG A 223 7.60 -10.04 -15.06
N VAL A 224 8.86 -9.94 -14.62
CA VAL A 224 9.90 -9.16 -15.32
C VAL A 224 10.19 -9.74 -16.71
N ALA A 225 10.35 -11.07 -16.82
CA ALA A 225 10.59 -11.73 -18.10
C ALA A 225 9.45 -11.50 -19.10
N ALA A 226 8.19 -11.51 -18.65
CA ALA A 226 7.03 -11.22 -19.49
C ALA A 226 7.04 -9.77 -20.04
N LEU A 227 7.49 -8.79 -19.22
CA LEU A 227 7.68 -7.42 -19.69
C LEU A 227 8.80 -7.33 -20.73
N GLN A 228 9.94 -7.96 -20.48
CA GLN A 228 11.09 -7.95 -21.40
C GLN A 228 10.79 -8.67 -22.71
N ALA A 229 10.00 -9.75 -22.68
CA ALA A 229 9.54 -10.46 -23.86
C ALA A 229 8.46 -9.71 -24.66
N GLY A 230 7.82 -8.69 -24.04
CA GLY A 230 6.70 -7.96 -24.63
C GLY A 230 5.35 -8.68 -24.53
N ASP A 231 5.23 -9.68 -23.66
CA ASP A 231 3.97 -10.38 -23.36
C ASP A 231 3.05 -9.48 -22.52
N VAL A 232 3.62 -8.56 -21.74
CA VAL A 232 2.90 -7.49 -21.04
C VAL A 232 3.53 -6.13 -21.32
N ASP A 233 2.72 -5.08 -21.20
CA ASP A 233 3.12 -3.70 -21.49
C ASP A 233 3.56 -2.93 -20.24
N LEU A 234 3.00 -3.30 -19.08
CA LEU A 234 3.20 -2.67 -17.79
C LEU A 234 3.21 -3.74 -16.70
N ILE A 235 4.09 -3.62 -15.72
CA ILE A 235 4.09 -4.45 -14.50
C ILE A 235 4.11 -3.58 -13.25
N GLU A 236 3.46 -4.06 -12.20
CA GLU A 236 3.56 -3.52 -10.84
C GLU A 236 4.59 -4.30 -10.02
N TYR A 237 4.98 -3.74 -8.88
CA TYR A 237 5.84 -4.41 -7.90
C TYR A 237 7.15 -4.95 -8.52
N VAL A 238 7.87 -4.04 -9.17
CA VAL A 238 9.17 -4.38 -9.78
C VAL A 238 10.13 -4.86 -8.68
N PRO A 239 10.74 -6.06 -8.82
CA PRO A 239 11.71 -6.55 -7.85
C PRO A 239 12.92 -5.60 -7.76
N TRP A 240 13.38 -5.30 -6.54
CA TRP A 240 14.47 -4.35 -6.31
C TRP A 240 15.75 -4.74 -7.04
N GLN A 241 16.09 -6.04 -7.07
CA GLN A 241 17.24 -6.58 -7.81
C GLN A 241 17.16 -6.34 -9.32
N SER A 242 15.95 -6.21 -9.89
CA SER A 242 15.74 -6.01 -11.33
C SER A 242 15.64 -4.53 -11.74
N MET A 243 15.50 -3.60 -10.78
CA MET A 243 15.29 -2.17 -11.10
C MET A 243 16.47 -1.56 -11.85
N GLU A 244 17.70 -2.01 -11.57
CA GLU A 244 18.88 -1.49 -12.26
C GLU A 244 18.92 -1.93 -13.72
N SER A 245 18.71 -3.22 -13.99
CA SER A 245 18.71 -3.75 -15.36
C SER A 245 17.56 -3.17 -16.19
N ILE A 246 16.36 -3.05 -15.62
CA ILE A 246 15.20 -2.43 -16.27
C ILE A 246 15.46 -0.94 -16.56
N GLY A 247 16.08 -0.21 -15.65
CA GLY A 247 16.40 1.22 -15.85
C GLY A 247 17.47 1.48 -16.91
N LYS A 248 18.30 0.48 -17.25
CA LYS A 248 19.31 0.51 -18.32
C LYS A 248 18.78 0.04 -19.65
N ASP A 249 17.62 -0.60 -19.68
CA ASP A 249 17.00 -1.14 -20.90
C ASP A 249 16.36 0.01 -21.70
N GLU A 250 16.84 0.21 -22.93
CA GLU A 250 16.35 1.27 -23.80
C GLU A 250 14.90 1.07 -24.25
N ALA A 251 14.37 -0.14 -24.25
CA ALA A 251 12.99 -0.45 -24.58
C ALA A 251 12.00 -0.24 -23.43
N LEU A 252 12.51 -0.09 -22.19
CA LEU A 252 11.72 -0.03 -20.98
C LEU A 252 11.83 1.33 -20.27
N ARG A 253 10.86 1.62 -19.43
CA ARG A 253 10.85 2.75 -18.50
C ARG A 253 10.51 2.23 -17.10
N LEU A 254 11.35 2.57 -16.12
CA LEU A 254 11.09 2.37 -14.70
C LEU A 254 10.52 3.66 -14.10
N ASP A 255 9.41 3.55 -13.39
CA ASP A 255 8.81 4.62 -12.58
C ASP A 255 8.75 4.14 -11.13
N ALA A 256 9.69 4.57 -10.30
CA ALA A 256 9.84 4.11 -8.93
C ALA A 256 9.90 5.31 -7.97
N THR A 257 9.25 5.17 -6.80
CA THR A 257 9.21 6.20 -5.75
C THR A 257 9.28 5.55 -4.38
N ASP A 258 9.89 6.23 -3.43
CA ASP A 258 9.84 5.85 -2.02
C ASP A 258 8.45 6.16 -1.46
N GLY A 259 7.92 5.27 -0.62
CA GLY A 259 6.59 5.44 -0.05
C GLY A 259 6.24 4.36 0.98
N PRO A 260 6.21 3.08 0.63
CA PRO A 260 6.14 2.00 1.62
C PRO A 260 7.41 1.97 2.48
N PHE A 261 7.30 1.49 3.71
CA PHE A 261 8.42 1.50 4.66
C PHE A 261 8.45 0.24 5.53
N MET A 262 9.64 0.00 6.09
CA MET A 262 9.87 -1.03 7.11
C MET A 262 10.06 -0.36 8.47
N TYR A 263 9.59 -1.04 9.52
CA TYR A 263 9.67 -0.52 10.88
C TYR A 263 9.64 -1.65 11.91
N LEU A 264 10.03 -1.35 13.15
CA LEU A 264 9.93 -2.27 14.28
C LEU A 264 8.71 -1.96 15.13
N LEU A 265 8.16 -3.01 15.71
CA LEU A 265 7.06 -3.05 16.65
C LEU A 265 7.53 -3.68 17.96
N PHE A 266 6.92 -3.30 19.07
CA PHE A 266 7.26 -3.76 20.40
C PHE A 266 6.04 -4.30 21.14
N ASN A 267 6.27 -5.28 22.03
CA ASN A 267 5.30 -5.64 23.03
C ASN A 267 5.56 -4.83 24.31
N GLY A 268 4.75 -3.79 24.54
CA GLY A 268 4.85 -2.90 25.70
C GLY A 268 4.15 -3.38 26.97
N THR A 269 3.52 -4.57 26.94
CA THR A 269 2.80 -5.09 28.11
C THR A 269 3.72 -5.68 29.20
N LYS A 270 4.98 -5.90 28.85
CA LYS A 270 5.98 -6.55 29.74
C LYS A 270 7.37 -5.96 29.55
N PRO A 271 8.25 -6.07 30.58
CA PRO A 271 9.65 -5.75 30.41
C PRO A 271 10.32 -6.62 29.35
N PRO A 272 11.36 -6.10 28.63
CA PRO A 272 11.94 -4.78 28.83
C PRO A 272 11.29 -3.69 27.95
N PHE A 273 10.42 -4.01 26.99
CA PHE A 273 9.90 -3.07 25.97
C PHE A 273 8.76 -2.18 26.46
N ASN A 274 8.28 -2.33 27.70
CA ASN A 274 7.44 -1.35 28.37
C ASN A 274 8.19 -0.04 28.69
N ASP A 275 9.53 -0.05 28.68
CA ASP A 275 10.38 1.12 28.91
C ASP A 275 10.77 1.79 27.56
N ALA A 276 10.43 3.07 27.40
CA ALA A 276 10.76 3.85 26.20
C ALA A 276 12.27 3.97 25.96
N ARG A 277 13.10 3.96 27.02
CA ARG A 277 14.57 3.98 26.90
C ARG A 277 15.09 2.75 26.16
N VAL A 278 14.50 1.58 26.40
CA VAL A 278 14.86 0.34 25.71
C VAL A 278 14.44 0.41 24.24
N ARG A 279 13.23 0.90 23.95
CA ARG A 279 12.78 1.07 22.54
C ARG A 279 13.65 2.07 21.77
N ARG A 280 14.05 3.17 22.43
CA ARG A 280 15.01 4.13 21.86
C ARG A 280 16.42 3.54 21.70
N ALA A 281 16.88 2.70 22.62
CA ALA A 281 18.16 2.00 22.46
C ALA A 281 18.16 1.16 21.18
N VAL A 282 17.07 0.41 20.92
CA VAL A 282 16.88 -0.32 19.66
C VAL A 282 16.91 0.62 18.46
N ALA A 283 16.25 1.78 18.53
CA ALA A 283 16.23 2.77 17.45
C ALA A 283 17.62 3.26 17.07
N HIS A 284 18.49 3.53 18.05
CA HIS A 284 19.88 3.99 17.85
C HIS A 284 20.86 2.84 17.54
N ALA A 285 20.51 1.60 17.80
CA ALA A 285 21.36 0.45 17.50
C ALA A 285 21.34 0.05 16.02
N VAL A 286 20.29 0.42 15.27
CA VAL A 286 20.08 -0.05 13.90
C VAL A 286 20.81 0.83 12.89
N LYS A 287 21.72 0.22 12.11
CA LYS A 287 22.40 0.85 10.98
C LYS A 287 21.54 0.65 9.72
N ARG A 288 20.74 1.65 9.41
CA ARG A 288 19.68 1.61 8.39
C ARG A 288 20.20 1.45 6.97
N GLU A 289 21.40 1.97 6.69
CA GLU A 289 22.10 1.82 5.41
C GLU A 289 22.32 0.36 5.05
N ASP A 290 22.60 -0.49 6.04
CA ASP A 290 22.83 -1.90 5.83
C ASP A 290 21.50 -2.62 5.46
N ILE A 291 20.36 -2.16 6.01
CA ILE A 291 19.03 -2.65 5.62
C ILE A 291 18.72 -2.28 4.16
N VAL A 292 18.91 -1.00 3.78
CA VAL A 292 18.68 -0.54 2.41
C VAL A 292 19.53 -1.33 1.42
N LYS A 293 20.77 -1.61 1.78
CA LYS A 293 21.70 -2.38 0.93
C LYS A 293 21.32 -3.87 0.84
N ALA A 294 21.05 -4.52 1.97
CA ALA A 294 20.85 -5.96 2.05
C ALA A 294 19.45 -6.39 1.57
N ALA A 295 18.40 -5.71 2.05
CA ALA A 295 17.02 -6.08 1.76
C ALA A 295 16.46 -5.44 0.49
N PHE A 296 17.02 -4.30 0.05
CA PHE A 296 16.47 -3.51 -1.06
C PHE A 296 17.49 -3.24 -2.18
N PHE A 297 18.65 -3.88 -2.16
CA PHE A 297 19.68 -3.73 -3.21
C PHE A 297 20.05 -2.25 -3.48
N GLY A 298 20.04 -1.42 -2.43
CA GLY A 298 20.26 0.01 -2.51
C GLY A 298 19.08 0.82 -3.06
N ARG A 299 17.91 0.20 -3.28
CA ARG A 299 16.69 0.85 -3.79
C ARG A 299 15.75 1.23 -2.65
N GLY A 300 15.89 2.45 -2.19
CA GLY A 300 15.19 3.02 -1.05
C GLY A 300 16.08 3.99 -0.30
N SER A 301 15.60 4.48 0.82
CA SER A 301 16.33 5.41 1.67
C SER A 301 16.16 5.06 3.15
N THR A 302 17.05 5.59 3.99
CA THR A 302 16.99 5.39 5.44
C THR A 302 15.78 6.11 6.04
N LEU A 303 15.15 5.50 7.04
CA LEU A 303 14.05 6.09 7.79
C LEU A 303 14.43 6.15 9.28
N ALA A 304 15.07 7.24 9.69
CA ALA A 304 15.53 7.50 11.06
C ALA A 304 14.61 8.43 11.85
N HIS A 305 13.35 8.48 11.46
CA HIS A 305 12.27 9.27 12.08
C HIS A 305 10.92 8.56 11.87
N LEU A 306 9.80 9.23 12.18
CA LEU A 306 8.46 8.74 11.81
C LEU A 306 8.28 8.74 10.28
N PRO A 307 7.46 7.83 9.73
CA PRO A 307 7.25 7.73 8.29
C PRO A 307 6.35 8.85 7.73
N ILE A 308 6.80 10.09 7.90
CA ILE A 308 6.26 11.29 7.25
C ILE A 308 7.18 11.59 6.06
N THR A 309 6.64 11.50 4.85
CA THR A 309 7.41 11.72 3.62
C THR A 309 7.84 13.19 3.48
N ASP A 310 9.00 13.44 2.89
CA ASP A 310 9.53 14.79 2.58
C ASP A 310 8.65 15.60 1.61
N ARG A 311 7.70 14.95 0.94
CA ARG A 311 6.68 15.59 0.09
C ARG A 311 5.43 16.03 0.85
N SER A 312 5.32 15.70 2.14
CA SER A 312 4.23 16.15 3.00
C SER A 312 4.46 17.59 3.47
N ASP A 313 3.42 18.40 3.48
CA ASP A 313 3.46 19.76 4.07
C ASP A 313 3.79 19.72 5.58
N PHE A 314 3.66 18.57 6.22
CA PHE A 314 3.94 18.31 7.64
C PHE A 314 5.36 17.82 7.90
N TYR A 315 6.14 17.55 6.86
CA TYR A 315 7.51 17.05 7.04
C TYR A 315 8.37 18.04 7.86
N ASN A 316 9.10 17.50 8.84
CA ASN A 316 10.03 18.23 9.64
C ASN A 316 11.47 17.72 9.43
N GLY A 317 12.21 18.38 8.54
CA GLY A 317 13.58 18.00 8.21
C GLY A 317 14.57 18.07 9.39
N GLU A 318 14.25 18.82 10.46
CA GLU A 318 15.07 18.88 11.68
C GLU A 318 15.06 17.56 12.46
N LEU A 319 13.99 16.77 12.32
CA LEU A 319 13.80 15.49 13.01
C LEU A 319 14.24 14.27 12.21
N LYS A 320 14.67 14.43 10.95
CA LYS A 320 14.97 13.33 10.03
C LYS A 320 16.02 12.32 10.53
N ASP A 321 16.94 12.77 11.40
CA ASP A 321 18.04 11.98 11.95
C ASP A 321 17.86 11.70 13.47
N SER A 322 16.64 11.79 14.00
CA SER A 322 16.37 11.63 15.45
C SER A 322 16.78 10.27 15.97
N TRP A 323 16.66 9.23 15.18
CA TRP A 323 17.11 7.87 15.50
C TRP A 323 18.36 7.47 14.69
N ARG A 324 19.33 8.42 14.53
CA ARG A 324 20.61 8.10 13.87
C ARG A 324 21.30 6.92 14.53
N TYR A 325 22.07 6.17 13.76
CA TYR A 325 22.89 5.08 14.28
C TYR A 325 23.92 5.62 15.29
N ASP A 326 23.78 5.19 16.54
CA ASP A 326 24.65 5.55 17.66
C ASP A 326 24.66 4.41 18.69
N PRO A 327 25.46 3.36 18.49
CA PRO A 327 25.51 2.23 19.40
C PRO A 327 26.06 2.57 20.79
N ALA A 328 26.80 3.68 20.94
CA ALA A 328 27.24 4.16 22.26
C ALA A 328 26.07 4.71 23.06
N LEU A 329 25.24 5.57 22.44
CA LEU A 329 23.99 6.05 23.02
C LEU A 329 23.03 4.89 23.33
N ALA A 330 22.93 3.91 22.42
CA ALA A 330 22.09 2.74 22.63
C ALA A 330 22.48 1.97 23.91
N ARG A 331 23.77 1.67 24.11
CA ARG A 331 24.26 1.03 25.34
C ARG A 331 24.01 1.88 26.60
N LYS A 332 24.21 3.20 26.51
CA LYS A 332 23.90 4.12 27.60
C LYS A 332 22.43 4.05 28.01
N LEU A 333 21.52 4.09 27.05
CA LEU A 333 20.07 3.96 27.29
C LEU A 333 19.70 2.60 27.93
N LEU A 334 20.34 1.50 27.50
CA LEU A 334 20.14 0.19 28.12
C LEU A 334 20.63 0.19 29.58
N ALA A 335 21.79 0.76 29.87
CA ALA A 335 22.31 0.87 31.23
C ALA A 335 21.38 1.70 32.13
N GLU A 336 20.89 2.85 31.63
CA GLU A 336 19.90 3.69 32.35
C GLU A 336 18.57 2.96 32.58
N ALA A 337 18.22 2.01 31.71
CA ALA A 337 17.05 1.12 31.86
C ALA A 337 17.34 -0.10 32.75
N GLY A 338 18.50 -0.19 33.39
CA GLY A 338 18.88 -1.32 34.26
C GLY A 338 19.28 -2.59 33.49
N ARG A 339 19.74 -2.46 32.24
CA ARG A 339 20.12 -3.58 31.35
C ARG A 339 21.50 -3.40 30.75
N PRO A 340 22.56 -3.10 31.50
CA PRO A 340 23.89 -2.80 30.96
C PRO A 340 24.49 -3.95 30.15
N GLU A 341 24.17 -5.21 30.50
CA GLU A 341 24.64 -6.42 29.78
C GLU A 341 23.70 -6.87 28.66
N GLY A 342 22.63 -6.11 28.37
CA GLY A 342 21.61 -6.49 27.41
C GLY A 342 20.63 -7.55 27.94
N PHE A 343 20.01 -8.29 27.01
CA PHE A 343 19.00 -9.32 27.32
C PHE A 343 18.72 -10.19 26.09
N THR A 344 18.00 -11.31 26.29
CA THR A 344 17.45 -12.13 25.20
C THR A 344 15.98 -11.80 24.96
N CYS A 345 15.56 -11.75 23.69
CA CYS A 345 14.16 -11.51 23.32
C CYS A 345 13.78 -12.26 22.05
N SER A 346 12.49 -12.52 21.84
CA SER A 346 11.93 -13.05 20.60
C SER A 346 11.75 -11.95 19.56
N PHE A 347 12.08 -12.26 18.29
CA PHE A 347 11.91 -11.34 17.17
C PHE A 347 11.05 -11.97 16.07
N LEU A 348 9.78 -11.57 16.01
CA LEU A 348 8.80 -12.06 15.04
C LEU A 348 8.98 -11.38 13.69
N SER A 349 9.18 -12.18 12.63
CA SER A 349 9.15 -11.73 11.24
C SER A 349 8.46 -12.79 10.37
N THR A 350 8.85 -12.95 9.12
CA THR A 350 8.39 -14.02 8.23
C THR A 350 9.46 -14.30 7.16
N ALA A 351 9.65 -15.55 6.80
CA ALA A 351 10.50 -15.93 5.69
C ALA A 351 9.79 -15.91 4.32
N GLN A 352 8.46 -15.75 4.32
CA GLN A 352 7.66 -15.74 3.09
C GLN A 352 7.97 -14.54 2.20
N TYR A 353 8.38 -13.42 2.79
CA TYR A 353 8.77 -12.19 2.08
C TYR A 353 10.23 -11.84 2.39
N GLY A 354 11.09 -11.83 1.37
CA GLY A 354 12.52 -11.55 1.50
C GLY A 354 12.78 -10.23 2.25
N MET A 355 12.08 -9.16 1.91
CA MET A 355 12.22 -7.86 2.58
C MET A 355 12.01 -7.92 4.10
N HIS A 356 11.12 -8.77 4.60
CA HIS A 356 10.89 -8.95 6.02
C HIS A 356 12.00 -9.75 6.68
N LYS A 357 12.42 -10.86 6.02
CA LYS A 357 13.48 -11.73 6.51
C LYS A 357 14.81 -10.99 6.54
N ASP A 358 15.24 -10.44 5.41
CA ASP A 358 16.57 -9.83 5.25
C ASP A 358 16.71 -8.59 6.15
N SER A 359 15.66 -7.75 6.26
CA SER A 359 15.65 -6.65 7.22
C SER A 359 15.76 -7.13 8.67
N ALA A 360 15.08 -8.21 9.04
CA ALA A 360 15.13 -8.75 10.40
C ALA A 360 16.52 -9.33 10.73
N GLU A 361 17.18 -9.98 9.80
CA GLU A 361 18.54 -10.51 9.97
C GLU A 361 19.56 -9.39 10.19
N VAL A 362 19.46 -8.29 9.44
CA VAL A 362 20.32 -7.10 9.65
C VAL A 362 20.07 -6.49 11.03
N VAL A 363 18.80 -6.30 11.42
CA VAL A 363 18.45 -5.77 12.74
C VAL A 363 18.96 -6.69 13.85
N GLN A 364 18.82 -8.02 13.72
CA GLN A 364 19.33 -8.97 14.69
C GLN A 364 20.85 -8.81 14.93
N GLN A 365 21.63 -8.67 13.86
CA GLN A 365 23.07 -8.47 13.96
C GLN A 365 23.40 -7.13 14.64
N ASN A 366 22.69 -6.05 14.31
CA ASN A 366 22.90 -4.74 14.93
C ASN A 366 22.57 -4.76 16.43
N LEU A 367 21.50 -5.46 16.82
CA LEU A 367 21.10 -5.60 18.23
C LEU A 367 22.11 -6.42 19.04
N ALA A 368 22.69 -7.45 18.45
CA ALA A 368 23.75 -8.24 19.08
C ALA A 368 24.99 -7.39 19.45
N ALA A 369 25.32 -6.37 18.65
CA ALA A 369 26.42 -5.46 18.92
C ALA A 369 26.25 -4.60 20.19
N ILE A 370 25.03 -4.48 20.72
CA ILE A 370 24.72 -3.78 21.96
C ILE A 370 24.25 -4.72 23.10
N GLY A 371 24.47 -6.04 22.95
CA GLY A 371 24.15 -7.05 23.98
C GLY A 371 22.71 -7.59 23.91
N ILE A 372 21.87 -7.18 22.95
CA ILE A 372 20.53 -7.73 22.80
C ILE A 372 20.57 -8.96 21.87
N LYS A 373 20.29 -10.14 22.43
CA LYS A 373 20.19 -11.40 21.69
C LYS A 373 18.73 -11.56 21.19
N ALA A 374 18.46 -11.15 19.96
CA ALA A 374 17.15 -11.32 19.33
C ALA A 374 17.06 -12.69 18.64
N GLU A 375 16.09 -13.51 19.02
CA GLU A 375 15.84 -14.84 18.47
C GLU A 375 14.75 -14.75 17.40
N LEU A 376 15.14 -14.95 16.12
CA LEU A 376 14.22 -14.85 14.98
C LEU A 376 13.18 -15.98 15.00
N ASN A 377 11.91 -15.59 14.90
CA ASN A 377 10.78 -16.46 14.63
C ASN A 377 10.19 -16.08 13.27
N LEU A 378 10.27 -16.99 12.28
CA LEU A 378 10.01 -16.72 10.85
C LEU A 378 8.88 -17.59 10.29
N PRO A 379 7.66 -17.59 10.89
CA PRO A 379 6.54 -18.38 10.37
C PRO A 379 6.04 -17.85 9.00
N ASP A 380 5.06 -18.56 8.43
CA ASP A 380 4.29 -18.07 7.29
C ASP A 380 3.52 -16.79 7.65
N TRP A 381 3.04 -16.07 6.61
CA TRP A 381 2.39 -14.79 6.81
C TRP A 381 1.13 -14.83 7.68
N ALA A 382 0.27 -15.81 7.48
CA ALA A 382 -0.98 -15.93 8.24
C ALA A 382 -0.69 -16.17 9.73
N THR A 383 0.25 -17.04 10.04
CA THR A 383 0.72 -17.30 11.40
C THR A 383 1.37 -16.04 11.99
N ARG A 384 2.23 -15.34 11.23
CA ARG A 384 2.84 -14.07 11.67
C ARG A 384 1.79 -13.03 12.03
N VAL A 385 0.73 -12.87 11.22
CA VAL A 385 -0.37 -11.94 11.50
C VAL A 385 -1.10 -12.33 12.78
N ASN A 386 -1.43 -13.61 12.95
CA ASN A 386 -2.09 -14.11 14.17
C ASN A 386 -1.26 -13.87 15.44
N LEU A 387 0.04 -14.17 15.40
CA LEU A 387 0.97 -13.94 16.52
C LEU A 387 1.06 -12.44 16.83
N GLY A 388 1.15 -11.59 15.78
CA GLY A 388 1.19 -10.15 15.90
C GLY A 388 -0.06 -9.56 16.57
N ASN A 389 -1.26 -9.99 16.13
CA ASN A 389 -2.54 -9.55 16.70
C ASN A 389 -2.70 -9.94 18.18
N ARG A 390 -2.04 -11.00 18.62
CA ARG A 390 -2.07 -11.48 20.02
C ARG A 390 -0.91 -10.99 20.89
N GLY A 391 0.02 -10.19 20.31
CA GLY A 391 1.21 -9.72 21.03
C GLY A 391 2.18 -10.83 21.41
N GLN A 392 2.20 -11.95 20.65
CA GLN A 392 3.07 -13.10 20.91
C GLN A 392 4.46 -12.87 20.30
N TYR A 393 5.13 -11.82 20.76
CA TYR A 393 6.47 -11.40 20.39
C TYR A 393 7.01 -10.43 21.44
N ASP A 394 8.31 -10.15 21.40
CA ASP A 394 8.94 -9.03 22.12
C ASP A 394 9.23 -7.88 21.17
N ILE A 395 9.87 -8.18 20.00
CA ILE A 395 10.03 -7.30 18.86
C ILE A 395 9.35 -7.94 17.64
N ALA A 396 8.78 -7.14 16.75
CA ALA A 396 8.31 -7.64 15.46
C ALA A 396 8.72 -6.72 14.30
N MET A 397 8.95 -7.32 13.11
CA MET A 397 9.18 -6.61 11.86
C MET A 397 7.83 -6.22 11.23
N GLY A 398 7.62 -4.94 11.00
CA GLY A 398 6.51 -4.39 10.24
C GLY A 398 6.95 -3.92 8.87
N GLY A 399 6.04 -3.98 7.90
CA GLY A 399 6.21 -3.42 6.57
C GLY A 399 4.86 -3.02 6.01
N THR A 400 4.69 -1.72 5.69
CA THR A 400 3.41 -1.17 5.21
C THR A 400 3.63 0.13 4.41
N ALA A 401 2.55 0.73 3.94
CA ALA A 401 2.47 2.14 3.60
C ALA A 401 1.38 2.79 4.44
N ALA A 402 1.44 4.10 4.68
CA ALA A 402 0.31 4.83 5.24
C ALA A 402 -0.86 4.87 4.23
N ASP A 403 -2.06 5.16 4.69
CA ASP A 403 -3.25 5.25 3.81
C ASP A 403 -3.18 6.47 2.87
N ASN A 404 -2.47 7.51 3.30
CA ASN A 404 -2.23 8.73 2.55
C ASN A 404 -0.95 9.44 3.08
N ASN A 405 -0.62 10.60 2.52
CA ASN A 405 0.57 11.38 2.91
C ASN A 405 0.29 12.37 4.06
N ASP A 406 -0.89 12.34 4.68
CA ASP A 406 -1.23 13.12 5.87
C ASP A 406 -0.73 12.40 7.15
N PRO A 407 -0.19 13.11 8.17
CA PRO A 407 0.25 12.49 9.41
C PRO A 407 -0.84 11.70 10.16
N ASP A 408 -2.12 12.05 9.98
CA ASP A 408 -3.24 11.26 10.53
C ASP A 408 -3.28 9.82 10.00
N GLY A 409 -2.73 9.57 8.81
CA GLY A 409 -2.54 8.22 8.26
C GLY A 409 -1.63 7.32 9.09
N LEU A 410 -0.86 7.90 10.04
CA LEU A 410 -0.03 7.14 10.99
C LEU A 410 -0.80 6.67 12.23
N ALA A 411 -2.03 7.15 12.47
CA ALA A 411 -2.82 6.77 13.65
C ALA A 411 -2.92 5.24 13.79
N ASN A 412 -3.14 4.51 12.70
CA ASN A 412 -3.19 3.04 12.72
C ASN A 412 -1.89 2.37 13.22
N LEU A 413 -0.77 3.07 13.22
CA LEU A 413 0.54 2.55 13.62
C LEU A 413 0.94 2.96 15.04
N ILE A 414 0.53 4.16 15.49
CA ILE A 414 1.03 4.76 16.74
C ILE A 414 -0.04 5.04 17.78
N ASP A 415 -1.33 5.00 17.43
CA ASP A 415 -2.43 5.16 18.38
C ASP A 415 -2.70 3.85 19.14
N GLY A 416 -2.13 3.73 20.32
CA GLY A 416 -2.26 2.55 21.18
C GLY A 416 -3.65 2.34 21.78
N SER A 417 -4.58 3.28 21.64
CA SER A 417 -5.97 3.14 22.11
C SER A 417 -6.82 2.26 21.18
N LEU A 418 -6.39 2.12 19.92
CA LEU A 418 -7.08 1.29 18.93
C LEU A 418 -6.93 -0.21 19.24
N SER A 419 -7.87 -1.02 18.77
CA SER A 419 -7.84 -2.48 18.92
C SER A 419 -6.51 -3.09 18.50
N PRO A 420 -6.02 -4.15 19.16
CA PRO A 420 -4.77 -4.81 18.81
C PRO A 420 -4.68 -5.15 17.33
N SER A 421 -3.52 -4.86 16.73
CA SER A 421 -3.26 -5.12 15.31
C SER A 421 -1.78 -5.46 15.10
N TYR A 422 -1.52 -6.37 14.17
CA TYR A 422 -0.16 -6.77 13.79
C TYR A 422 0.67 -5.64 13.12
N VAL A 423 0.07 -4.50 12.81
CA VAL A 423 0.75 -3.32 12.24
C VAL A 423 1.12 -2.29 13.30
N ARG A 424 0.73 -2.49 14.55
CA ARG A 424 0.97 -1.59 15.69
C ARG A 424 1.61 -2.33 16.84
N SER A 425 2.45 -1.65 17.62
CA SER A 425 3.02 -2.18 18.85
C SER A 425 1.94 -2.60 19.85
N PHE A 426 2.07 -3.81 20.36
CA PHE A 426 1.06 -4.40 21.25
C PHE A 426 1.19 -3.81 22.67
N GLY A 427 0.14 -3.16 23.15
CA GLY A 427 0.11 -2.60 24.51
C GLY A 427 1.04 -1.39 24.74
N VAL A 428 1.58 -0.78 23.70
CA VAL A 428 2.25 0.53 23.80
C VAL A 428 1.19 1.61 23.62
N TRP A 429 0.74 2.19 24.75
CA TRP A 429 -0.25 3.25 24.74
C TRP A 429 0.32 4.51 25.39
N ILE A 430 0.29 5.60 24.67
CA ILE A 430 0.76 6.92 25.08
C ILE A 430 -0.41 7.89 24.94
N ALA A 431 -1.12 8.13 26.04
CA ALA A 431 -2.38 8.91 26.04
C ALA A 431 -2.23 10.29 25.38
N LYS A 432 -1.06 10.92 25.53
CA LYS A 432 -0.79 12.24 24.91
C LYS A 432 -0.67 12.16 23.40
N LEU A 433 -0.16 11.05 22.82
CA LEU A 433 -0.16 10.85 21.36
C LEU A 433 -1.59 10.70 20.81
N GLU A 434 -2.43 9.93 21.49
CA GLU A 434 -3.85 9.79 21.13
C GLU A 434 -4.56 11.16 21.15
N GLU A 435 -4.33 11.96 22.20
CA GLU A 435 -4.87 13.32 22.33
C GLU A 435 -4.44 14.20 21.16
N MET A 436 -3.14 14.17 20.80
CA MET A 436 -2.57 14.98 19.72
C MET A 436 -3.07 14.54 18.33
N LEU A 437 -3.18 13.24 18.07
CA LEU A 437 -3.78 12.72 16.84
C LEU A 437 -5.24 13.20 16.71
N ARG A 438 -6.02 13.14 17.79
CA ARG A 438 -7.39 13.61 17.83
C ARG A 438 -7.47 15.13 17.61
N ALA A 439 -6.60 15.90 18.27
CA ALA A 439 -6.52 17.35 18.10
C ALA A 439 -6.12 17.74 16.66
N GLY A 440 -5.13 17.06 16.07
CA GLY A 440 -4.71 17.29 14.68
C GLY A 440 -5.80 16.95 13.67
N ARG A 441 -6.62 15.93 13.93
CA ARG A 441 -7.78 15.56 13.11
C ARG A 441 -8.90 16.59 13.21
N ALA A 442 -9.01 17.27 14.36
CA ALA A 442 -10.05 18.25 14.62
C ALA A 442 -9.66 19.70 14.21
N GLU A 443 -8.39 19.96 13.93
CA GLU A 443 -7.88 21.30 13.65
C GLU A 443 -7.92 21.62 12.15
N PHE A 444 -8.65 22.65 11.77
CA PHE A 444 -8.82 23.11 10.40
C PHE A 444 -7.84 24.22 9.98
N ASP A 445 -7.26 24.95 10.94
CA ASP A 445 -6.20 25.92 10.61
C ASP A 445 -4.89 25.19 10.27
N PRO A 446 -4.34 25.34 9.08
CA PRO A 446 -3.16 24.56 8.65
C PRO A 446 -1.91 24.82 9.51
N ALA A 447 -1.74 26.06 9.99
CA ALA A 447 -0.57 26.41 10.80
C ALA A 447 -0.64 25.80 12.20
N ARG A 448 -1.81 25.89 12.85
CA ARG A 448 -2.05 25.25 14.15
C ARG A 448 -1.98 23.72 14.04
N ARG A 449 -2.56 23.14 12.98
CA ARG A 449 -2.50 21.71 12.72
C ARG A 449 -1.05 21.24 12.55
N LYS A 450 -0.24 21.99 11.79
CA LYS A 450 1.19 21.70 11.62
C LYS A 450 1.95 21.75 12.96
N ALA A 451 1.63 22.70 13.83
CA ALA A 451 2.23 22.78 15.16
C ALA A 451 1.90 21.54 16.00
N ILE A 452 0.63 21.11 16.03
CA ILE A 452 0.19 19.90 16.74
C ILE A 452 0.98 18.67 16.27
N TYR A 453 1.11 18.47 14.96
CA TYR A 453 1.83 17.30 14.42
C TYR A 453 3.34 17.37 14.63
N ARG A 454 3.95 18.55 14.70
CA ARG A 454 5.36 18.71 15.11
C ARG A 454 5.59 18.27 16.54
N GLU A 455 4.73 18.65 17.47
CA GLU A 455 4.79 18.22 18.85
C GLU A 455 4.52 16.72 18.98
N MET A 456 3.53 16.20 18.23
CA MET A 456 3.21 14.78 18.16
C MET A 456 4.42 13.96 17.68
N GLU A 457 5.09 14.40 16.63
CA GLU A 457 6.27 13.73 16.09
C GLU A 457 7.41 13.72 17.10
N ALA A 458 7.71 14.85 17.75
CA ALA A 458 8.74 14.93 18.79
C ALA A 458 8.48 13.98 19.97
N LEU A 459 7.22 13.90 20.42
CA LEU A 459 6.81 12.97 21.48
C LEU A 459 6.93 11.51 21.02
N ALA A 460 6.46 11.20 19.82
CA ALA A 460 6.55 9.84 19.27
C ALA A 460 8.00 9.38 19.07
N LEU A 461 8.91 10.28 18.71
CA LEU A 461 10.34 9.98 18.62
C LEU A 461 10.95 9.71 19.99
N ALA A 462 10.51 10.44 21.05
CA ALA A 462 10.95 10.22 22.42
C ALA A 462 10.40 8.94 23.03
N GLU A 463 9.17 8.58 22.72
CA GLU A 463 8.48 7.39 23.25
C GLU A 463 8.70 6.12 22.42
N ALA A 464 9.09 6.27 21.16
CA ALA A 464 9.33 5.21 20.20
C ALA A 464 8.21 4.13 20.17
N PRO A 465 6.95 4.49 19.91
CA PRO A 465 5.87 3.50 19.80
C PRO A 465 6.11 2.53 18.63
N ILE A 466 6.79 2.99 17.59
CA ILE A 466 7.38 2.22 16.48
C ILE A 466 8.78 2.77 16.21
N VAL A 467 9.62 2.03 15.48
CA VAL A 467 10.93 2.51 15.05
C VAL A 467 11.06 2.34 13.54
N GLY A 468 11.15 3.45 12.80
CA GLY A 468 11.39 3.47 11.37
C GLY A 468 12.75 2.89 10.99
N LEU A 469 12.82 2.15 9.90
CA LEU A 469 14.02 1.49 9.41
C LEU A 469 14.44 1.97 8.03
N ALA A 470 13.59 1.79 7.05
CA ALA A 470 13.87 2.14 5.67
C ALA A 470 12.58 2.47 4.91
N TRP A 471 12.62 3.50 4.07
CA TRP A 471 11.74 3.62 2.94
C TRP A 471 12.16 2.61 1.88
N ARG A 472 11.22 1.94 1.26
CA ARG A 472 11.48 1.05 0.15
C ARG A 472 10.92 1.63 -1.14
N SER A 473 11.70 1.56 -2.19
CA SER A 473 11.27 2.03 -3.49
C SER A 473 10.20 1.10 -4.06
N GLN A 474 9.04 1.65 -4.40
CA GLN A 474 7.98 0.91 -5.07
C GLN A 474 7.99 1.26 -6.55
N GLY A 475 8.17 0.25 -7.41
CA GLY A 475 8.35 0.44 -8.84
C GLY A 475 7.23 -0.15 -9.67
N TYR A 476 6.90 0.59 -10.74
CA TYR A 476 6.23 0.11 -11.94
C TYR A 476 7.22 0.14 -13.10
N ALA A 477 7.21 -0.88 -13.93
CA ALA A 477 8.02 -0.88 -15.15
C ALA A 477 7.12 -1.09 -16.35
N MET A 478 7.44 -0.42 -17.43
CA MET A 478 6.62 -0.44 -18.64
C MET A 478 7.45 -0.26 -19.88
N ARG A 479 6.90 -0.67 -21.01
CA ARG A 479 7.48 -0.39 -22.32
C ARG A 479 7.49 1.11 -22.57
N LYS A 480 8.45 1.60 -23.38
CA LYS A 480 8.56 3.04 -23.71
C LYS A 480 7.37 3.59 -24.48
N ASP A 481 6.67 2.75 -25.23
CA ASP A 481 5.46 3.11 -25.96
C ASP A 481 4.21 3.24 -25.07
N VAL A 482 4.29 2.88 -23.79
CA VAL A 482 3.27 3.17 -22.78
C VAL A 482 3.46 4.58 -22.24
N SER A 483 2.47 5.43 -22.41
CA SER A 483 2.44 6.80 -21.91
C SER A 483 1.22 7.05 -21.00
N GLY A 484 1.18 8.19 -20.31
CA GLY A 484 0.05 8.58 -19.47
C GLY A 484 0.01 7.94 -18.08
N PHE A 485 0.45 6.70 -17.91
CA PHE A 485 0.58 6.08 -16.58
C PHE A 485 1.67 6.76 -15.75
N ARG A 486 1.37 6.99 -14.45
CA ARG A 486 2.29 7.58 -13.47
C ARG A 486 2.21 6.83 -12.13
N ASN A 487 3.37 6.65 -11.52
CA ASN A 487 3.47 6.19 -10.13
C ASN A 487 3.22 7.39 -9.21
N LEU A 488 2.21 7.29 -8.33
CA LEU A 488 1.89 8.36 -7.38
C LEU A 488 2.93 8.43 -6.26
N PRO A 489 3.18 9.61 -5.68
CA PRO A 489 4.24 9.80 -4.69
C PRO A 489 3.89 9.26 -3.31
N GLY A 490 4.90 8.80 -2.60
CA GLY A 490 4.80 8.41 -1.19
C GLY A 490 3.85 7.24 -0.96
N ALA A 491 3.01 7.34 0.06
CA ALA A 491 2.02 6.32 0.42
C ALA A 491 1.02 6.03 -0.71
N LEU A 492 0.79 7.00 -1.58
CA LEU A 492 -0.20 6.90 -2.67
C LEU A 492 0.27 5.99 -3.83
N THR A 493 1.50 5.47 -3.82
CA THR A 493 2.01 4.56 -4.86
C THR A 493 1.07 3.37 -5.13
N PHE A 494 0.40 2.86 -4.09
CA PHE A 494 -0.59 1.77 -4.22
C PHE A 494 -1.94 2.22 -4.81
N GLN A 495 -2.12 3.52 -5.02
CA GLN A 495 -3.28 4.09 -5.71
C GLN A 495 -2.96 4.52 -7.15
N SER A 496 -1.75 4.22 -7.66
CA SER A 496 -1.30 4.60 -9.01
C SER A 496 -2.20 4.07 -10.14
N GLY A 497 -2.97 3.00 -9.88
CA GLY A 497 -3.99 2.49 -10.79
C GLY A 497 -5.03 3.53 -11.22
N ILE A 498 -5.20 4.62 -10.47
CA ILE A 498 -6.10 5.72 -10.85
C ILE A 498 -5.64 6.43 -12.13
N THR A 499 -4.34 6.43 -12.42
CA THR A 499 -3.75 7.06 -13.62
C THR A 499 -3.92 6.22 -14.88
N LEU A 500 -4.42 4.98 -14.78
CA LEU A 500 -4.70 4.12 -15.94
C LEU A 500 -5.75 4.72 -16.90
N GLU A 501 -6.60 5.63 -16.42
CA GLU A 501 -7.54 6.36 -17.30
C GLU A 501 -6.82 7.23 -18.33
N GLU A 502 -5.60 7.71 -18.00
CA GLU A 502 -4.77 8.55 -18.87
C GLU A 502 -3.77 7.72 -19.71
N ALA A 503 -3.63 6.42 -19.41
CA ALA A 503 -2.66 5.57 -20.08
C ALA A 503 -3.00 5.37 -21.57
N GLN A 504 -1.94 5.23 -22.38
CA GLN A 504 -2.00 4.93 -23.81
C GLN A 504 -0.92 3.91 -24.15
N VAL A 505 -1.19 3.11 -25.17
CA VAL A 505 -0.21 2.22 -25.83
C VAL A 505 -0.09 2.61 -27.30
N GLY A 506 1.17 2.81 -27.75
CA GLY A 506 1.49 3.15 -29.12
C GLY A 506 1.37 2.00 -30.09
#